data_0a4c2fdbc39a1372d4fef96038106fde
#
_entry.id   0a4c2fdbc39a1372d4fef96038106fde
#
_cell.length_a   1.000
_cell.length_b   1.000
_cell.length_c   1.000
_cell.angle_alpha   90.00
_cell.angle_beta   90.00
_cell.angle_gamma   90.00
#
_symmetry.space_group_name_H-M   'P 1'
#
loop_
_entity.id
_entity.type
_entity.pdbx_description
1 polymer ?
#
loop_
_entity_poly.entity_id
_entity_poly.type
_entity_poly.pdbx_seq_one_letter_code
_entity_poly.pdbx_strand_id
1 'polypeptide(L)'
;MPVNIKHSDHLLLKIEILKAHGIDLSTEKIDDIIRFPDKIEIGYKDRVVAQKRLDDKHVIRVIYEKHGETMLAITVYPGRRTRYEKD
;
A
#
# COMPACT_ATOMS: atom_id res chain seq x y z
N MET A 1 -12.31 -13.02 -9.74
CA MET A 1 -13.18 -11.85 -9.83
C MET A 1 -12.36 -10.59 -9.87
N PRO A 2 -12.57 -9.74 -10.86
CA PRO A 2 -11.84 -8.48 -10.86
C PRO A 2 -12.32 -7.61 -9.71
N VAL A 3 -11.37 -7.07 -8.98
CA VAL A 3 -11.63 -6.14 -7.90
C VAL A 3 -11.32 -4.75 -8.41
N ASN A 4 -12.26 -3.82 -8.20
CA ASN A 4 -12.04 -2.44 -8.55
C ASN A 4 -11.18 -1.77 -7.48
N ILE A 5 -10.07 -1.20 -7.91
CA ILE A 5 -9.20 -0.44 -7.01
C ILE A 5 -9.26 1.02 -7.42
N LYS A 6 -9.64 1.86 -6.46
CA LYS A 6 -9.65 3.30 -6.65
C LYS A 6 -8.55 3.92 -5.80
N HIS A 7 -8.09 5.08 -6.20
CA HIS A 7 -6.97 5.77 -5.55
C HIS A 7 -7.45 7.12 -5.06
N SER A 8 -7.27 7.39 -3.75
CA SER A 8 -7.63 8.67 -3.19
C SER A 8 -6.68 9.76 -3.68
N ASP A 9 -7.12 11.01 -3.61
CA ASP A 9 -6.26 12.13 -3.96
C ASP A 9 -5.05 12.19 -3.05
N HIS A 10 -5.22 11.86 -1.79
CA HIS A 10 -4.12 11.81 -0.83
C HIS A 10 -3.07 10.77 -1.25
N LEU A 11 -3.53 9.58 -1.70
CA LEU A 11 -2.61 8.54 -2.17
C LEU A 11 -1.81 9.04 -3.36
N LEU A 12 -2.47 9.68 -4.32
CA LEU A 12 -1.80 10.17 -5.53
C LEU A 12 -0.75 11.23 -5.18
N LEU A 13 -1.08 12.12 -4.24
CA LEU A 13 -0.13 13.10 -3.74
C LEU A 13 1.04 12.43 -3.05
N LYS A 14 0.77 11.41 -2.25
CA LYS A 14 1.80 10.68 -1.51
C LYS A 14 2.77 9.97 -2.45
N ILE A 15 2.27 9.43 -3.55
CA ILE A 15 3.11 8.81 -4.58
C ILE A 15 4.12 9.85 -5.12
N GLU A 16 3.67 11.07 -5.38
CA GLU A 16 4.56 12.12 -5.86
C GLU A 16 5.60 12.54 -4.82
N ILE A 17 5.18 12.62 -3.55
CA ILE A 17 6.09 12.95 -2.46
C ILE A 17 7.18 11.88 -2.34
N LEU A 18 6.80 10.61 -2.38
CA LEU A 18 7.75 9.51 -2.27
C LEU A 18 8.70 9.48 -3.45
N LYS A 19 8.21 9.80 -4.64
CA LYS A 19 9.04 9.87 -5.83
C LYS A 19 10.14 10.92 -5.68
N ALA A 20 9.81 12.06 -5.10
CA ALA A 20 10.78 13.10 -4.82
C ALA A 20 11.85 12.66 -3.82
N HIS A 21 11.56 11.64 -3.02
CA HIS A 21 12.49 11.06 -2.05
C HIS A 21 13.18 9.78 -2.57
N GLY A 22 13.07 9.54 -3.87
CA GLY A 22 13.76 8.40 -4.49
C GLY A 22 13.00 7.08 -4.46
N ILE A 23 11.76 7.10 -4.03
CA ILE A 23 10.92 5.89 -4.01
C ILE A 23 9.92 5.98 -5.15
N ASP A 24 10.17 5.20 -6.20
CA ASP A 24 9.35 5.25 -7.41
C ASP A 24 8.20 4.26 -7.33
N LEU A 25 7.01 4.79 -7.12
CA LEU A 25 5.78 4.02 -7.06
C LEU A 25 4.81 4.55 -8.11
N SER A 26 4.08 3.63 -8.73
CA SER A 26 3.01 3.96 -9.67
C SER A 26 1.70 3.42 -9.12
N THR A 27 0.58 3.86 -9.68
CA THR A 27 -0.72 3.29 -9.31
C THR A 27 -0.77 1.80 -9.62
N GLU A 28 -0.09 1.37 -10.68
CA GLU A 28 0.00 -0.06 -11.01
C GLU A 28 0.71 -0.85 -9.93
N LYS A 29 1.77 -0.30 -9.36
CA LYS A 29 2.48 -0.94 -8.24
C LYS A 29 1.63 -0.98 -6.99
N ILE A 30 0.87 0.07 -6.72
CA ILE A 30 -0.06 0.10 -5.59
C ILE A 30 -1.10 -1.02 -5.75
N ASP A 31 -1.66 -1.16 -6.94
CA ASP A 31 -2.65 -2.20 -7.23
C ASP A 31 -2.04 -3.59 -7.05
N ASP A 32 -0.80 -3.77 -7.48
CA ASP A 32 -0.10 -5.04 -7.34
C ASP A 32 0.11 -5.40 -5.87
N ILE A 33 0.46 -4.41 -5.05
CA ILE A 33 0.63 -4.64 -3.60
C ILE A 33 -0.68 -5.06 -2.96
N ILE A 34 -1.78 -4.43 -3.35
CA ILE A 34 -3.09 -4.77 -2.80
C ILE A 34 -3.52 -6.18 -3.22
N ARG A 35 -3.26 -6.56 -4.47
CA ARG A 35 -3.67 -7.87 -5.00
C ARG A 35 -2.78 -9.01 -4.55
N PHE A 36 -1.49 -8.77 -4.40
CA PHE A 36 -0.50 -9.80 -4.10
C PHE A 36 0.43 -9.37 -2.97
N PRO A 37 -0.13 -9.10 -1.79
CA PRO A 37 0.71 -8.65 -0.67
C PRO A 37 1.52 -9.81 -0.09
N ASP A 38 2.66 -9.48 0.53
CA ASP A 38 3.41 -10.45 1.33
C ASP A 38 2.75 -10.67 2.69
N LYS A 39 2.05 -9.64 3.18
CA LYS A 39 1.42 -9.65 4.49
C LYS A 39 0.24 -8.70 4.51
N ILE A 40 -0.81 -9.08 5.24
CA ILE A 40 -1.98 -8.23 5.44
C ILE A 40 -2.19 -8.05 6.94
N GLU A 41 -2.45 -6.83 7.36
CA GLU A 41 -2.85 -6.53 8.72
C GLU A 41 -4.19 -5.81 8.72
N ILE A 42 -5.04 -6.12 9.68
CA ILE A 42 -6.30 -5.41 9.86
C ILE A 42 -6.02 -4.20 10.74
N GLY A 43 -6.29 -3.03 10.20
CA GLY A 43 -6.07 -1.79 10.89
C GLY A 43 -7.31 -1.28 11.59
N TYR A 44 -7.23 -0.05 12.01
CA TYR A 44 -8.32 0.61 12.74
C TYR A 44 -9.45 0.98 11.78
N LYS A 45 -10.70 0.82 12.24
CA LYS A 45 -11.91 1.17 11.47
C LYS A 45 -12.00 0.45 10.12
N ASP A 46 -11.80 -0.86 10.15
CA ASP A 46 -11.93 -1.72 8.97
C ASP A 46 -10.96 -1.38 7.84
N ARG A 47 -9.92 -0.63 8.14
CA ARG A 47 -8.85 -0.39 7.19
C ARG A 47 -7.92 -1.60 7.16
N VAL A 48 -7.42 -1.89 5.97
CA VAL A 48 -6.52 -3.00 5.75
C VAL A 48 -5.18 -2.45 5.30
N VAL A 49 -4.10 -3.03 5.85
CA VAL A 49 -2.75 -2.67 5.45
C VAL A 49 -2.18 -3.82 4.64
N ALA A 50 -1.87 -3.56 3.37
CA ALA A 50 -1.21 -4.53 2.50
C ALA A 50 0.27 -4.17 2.46
N GLN A 51 1.12 -5.12 2.79
CA GLN A 51 2.56 -4.90 2.86
C GLN A 51 3.27 -5.76 1.84
N LYS A 52 4.27 -5.18 1.19
CA LYS A 52 5.12 -5.91 0.26
C LYS A 52 6.55 -5.39 0.36
N ARG A 53 7.51 -6.29 0.20
CA ARG A 53 8.92 -5.90 0.21
C ARG A 53 9.23 -5.00 -0.98
N LEU A 54 9.92 -3.90 -0.71
CA LEU A 54 10.36 -2.97 -1.73
C LEU A 54 11.82 -3.25 -2.13
N ASP A 55 12.70 -3.38 -1.14
CA ASP A 55 14.11 -3.63 -1.35
C ASP A 55 14.69 -4.34 -0.11
N ASP A 56 16.01 -4.44 -0.03
CA ASP A 56 16.67 -5.16 1.06
C ASP A 56 16.41 -4.58 2.44
N LYS A 57 16.03 -3.32 2.52
CA LYS A 57 15.89 -2.61 3.79
C LYS A 57 14.46 -2.14 4.06
N HIS A 58 13.61 -2.11 3.04
CA HIS A 58 12.31 -1.45 3.14
C HIS A 58 11.17 -2.33 2.67
N VAL A 59 10.01 -2.07 3.27
CA VAL A 59 8.72 -2.57 2.80
C VAL A 59 7.87 -1.39 2.41
N ILE A 60 6.87 -1.63 1.57
CA ILE A 60 5.84 -0.64 1.24
C ILE A 60 4.55 -1.11 1.87
N ARG A 61 3.85 -0.20 2.54
CA ARG A 61 2.59 -0.46 3.21
C ARG A 61 1.52 0.42 2.61
N VAL A 62 0.49 -0.20 2.05
CA VAL A 62 -0.64 0.48 1.44
C VAL A 62 -1.85 0.30 2.34
N ILE A 63 -2.46 1.40 2.75
CA ILE A 63 -3.68 1.37 3.56
C ILE A 63 -4.87 1.56 2.65
N TYR A 64 -5.82 0.63 2.70
CA TYR A 64 -7.03 0.71 1.90
C TYR A 64 -8.26 0.33 2.71
N GLU A 65 -9.42 0.74 2.20
CA GLU A 65 -10.71 0.38 2.76
C GLU A 65 -11.49 -0.43 1.74
N LYS A 66 -12.25 -1.41 2.23
CA LYS A 66 -13.12 -2.22 1.37
C LYS A 66 -14.53 -1.67 1.41
N HIS A 67 -15.09 -1.42 0.23
CA HIS A 67 -16.46 -0.96 0.05
C HIS A 67 -17.13 -1.85 -0.99
N GLY A 68 -17.71 -2.97 -0.53
CA GLY A 68 -18.27 -3.96 -1.45
C GLY A 68 -17.15 -4.57 -2.30
N GLU A 69 -17.28 -4.45 -3.61
CA GLU A 69 -16.28 -4.95 -4.55
C GLU A 69 -15.19 -3.94 -4.86
N THR A 70 -15.24 -2.76 -4.24
CA THR A 70 -14.26 -1.71 -4.49
C THR A 70 -13.30 -1.62 -3.32
N MET A 71 -12.02 -1.48 -3.61
CA MET A 71 -11.00 -1.18 -2.63
C MET A 71 -10.51 0.23 -2.89
N LEU A 72 -10.62 1.09 -1.88
CA LEU A 72 -10.15 2.47 -1.97
C LEU A 72 -8.80 2.56 -1.29
N ALA A 73 -7.74 2.72 -2.09
CA ALA A 73 -6.40 2.93 -1.56
C ALA A 73 -6.30 4.36 -1.03
N ILE A 74 -6.03 4.48 0.27
CA ILE A 74 -6.09 5.76 0.99
C ILE A 74 -4.73 6.42 1.07
N THR A 75 -3.71 5.66 1.44
CA THR A 75 -2.36 6.20 1.60
C THR A 75 -1.33 5.09 1.47
N VAL A 76 -0.09 5.49 1.34
CA VAL A 76 1.03 4.55 1.22
C VAL A 76 2.22 5.16 1.97
N TYR A 77 3.01 4.30 2.59
CA TYR A 77 4.25 4.74 3.22
C TYR A 77 5.27 3.60 3.24
N PRO A 78 6.57 3.95 3.21
CA PRO A 78 7.62 2.95 3.36
C PRO A 78 7.87 2.68 4.84
N GLY A 79 8.39 1.49 5.13
CA GLY A 79 8.81 1.15 6.46
C GLY A 79 10.07 0.30 6.40
N ARG A 80 10.75 0.14 7.51
CA ARG A 80 11.94 -0.69 7.58
C ARG A 80 11.54 -2.15 7.75
N ARG A 81 12.20 -3.03 7.03
CA ARG A 81 11.95 -4.47 7.14
C ARG A 81 12.12 -4.98 8.55
N THR A 82 13.14 -4.49 9.24
CA THR A 82 13.40 -4.92 10.63
C THR A 82 12.25 -4.60 11.57
N ARG A 83 11.44 -3.59 11.24
CA ARG A 83 10.29 -3.21 12.05
C ARG A 83 9.03 -3.99 11.67
N TYR A 84 8.83 -4.26 10.37
CA TYR A 84 7.55 -4.75 9.85
C TYR A 84 7.58 -6.21 9.39
N GLU A 85 8.75 -6.81 9.19
CA GLU A 85 8.87 -8.19 8.81
C GLU A 85 9.29 -9.10 9.97
N LYS A 86 8.84 -8.79 11.14
CA LYS A 86 9.10 -9.64 12.30
C LYS A 86 8.19 -10.86 12.28
N ASP A 87 8.75 -12.00 12.60
CA ASP A 87 8.00 -13.23 12.76
C ASP A 87 7.31 -13.29 14.11
#